data_bd0ff7229c806c0c8d74d763f1471b1c
#
_entry.id   bd0ff7229c806c0c8d74d763f1471b1c
#
_cell.length_a   1.000
_cell.length_b   1.000
_cell.length_c   1.000
_cell.angle_alpha   90.00
_cell.angle_beta   90.00
_cell.angle_gamma   90.00
#
_symmetry.space_group_name_H-M   'P 1'
#
loop_
_entity.id
_entity.type
_entity.pdbx_description
1 polymer ?
#
loop_
_entity_poly.entity_id
_entity_poly.type
_entity_poly.pdbx_seq_one_letter_code
_entity_poly.pdbx_strand_id
1 'polypeptide(L)'
;MNMKVYYSPTSPFVRKVLVAAAELGFEMERLPSAANPVTRDQTVVTTNPLGKVPTLFTDDGMVLYDSRVICEYLDALAGGNRLFPAAGTERWERLTEQSLADGMLDAALLMRYEQVIRPGEMFFEPWQRGQLEKVTSSLDRLEAWAPGFGERVDIGTISIACALAYLDLRFPEEGWRRHATLAAWYERFSARESMQRSEHPLPA
;
A
#
# COMPACT_ATOMS: atom_id res chain seq x y z
N MET A 1 14.44 -18.21 6.56
CA MET A 1 13.55 -17.37 7.35
C MET A 1 12.12 -17.85 7.12
N ASN A 2 11.33 -17.97 8.18
CA ASN A 2 9.96 -18.53 8.12
C ASN A 2 8.93 -17.45 8.53
N MET A 3 9.09 -16.24 7.98
CA MET A 3 8.15 -15.14 8.24
C MET A 3 6.79 -15.44 7.63
N LYS A 4 5.71 -15.07 8.36
CA LYS A 4 4.33 -15.24 7.92
C LYS A 4 3.58 -13.91 7.98
N VAL A 5 2.69 -13.68 7.02
CA VAL A 5 1.91 -12.44 6.98
C VAL A 5 0.43 -12.73 6.76
N TYR A 6 -0.43 -12.15 7.59
CA TYR A 6 -1.86 -12.13 7.26
C TYR A 6 -2.09 -11.34 6.00
N TYR A 7 -2.76 -11.99 5.04
CA TYR A 7 -2.86 -11.59 3.66
C TYR A 7 -4.31 -11.45 3.22
N SER A 8 -4.57 -10.35 2.51
CA SER A 8 -5.77 -10.18 1.70
C SER A 8 -5.33 -9.80 0.28
N PRO A 9 -5.80 -10.52 -0.78
CA PRO A 9 -5.30 -10.34 -2.15
C PRO A 9 -5.58 -8.96 -2.73
N THR A 10 -6.55 -8.23 -2.19
CA THR A 10 -6.90 -6.89 -2.66
C THR A 10 -6.40 -5.76 -1.76
N SER A 11 -5.63 -6.08 -0.70
CA SER A 11 -5.10 -5.06 0.19
C SER A 11 -3.87 -4.38 -0.40
N PRO A 12 -3.90 -3.07 -0.64
CA PRO A 12 -2.73 -2.33 -1.16
C PRO A 12 -1.59 -2.27 -0.14
N PHE A 13 -1.92 -2.24 1.16
CA PHE A 13 -0.91 -2.25 2.22
C PHE A 13 -0.21 -3.60 2.37
N VAL A 14 -0.91 -4.70 2.14
CA VAL A 14 -0.28 -6.02 2.04
C VAL A 14 0.62 -6.07 0.82
N ARG A 15 0.15 -5.58 -0.32
CA ARG A 15 0.95 -5.52 -1.56
C ARG A 15 2.24 -4.74 -1.34
N LYS A 16 2.19 -3.59 -0.68
CA LYS A 16 3.39 -2.80 -0.32
C LYS A 16 4.42 -3.64 0.43
N VAL A 17 3.99 -4.41 1.44
CA VAL A 17 4.89 -5.30 2.20
C VAL A 17 5.48 -6.40 1.31
N LEU A 18 4.67 -7.01 0.45
CA LEU A 18 5.14 -8.08 -0.44
C LEU A 18 6.14 -7.56 -1.48
N VAL A 19 5.91 -6.37 -2.04
CA VAL A 19 6.85 -5.71 -2.95
C VAL A 19 8.15 -5.38 -2.23
N ALA A 20 8.09 -4.75 -1.06
CA ALA A 20 9.26 -4.43 -0.26
C ALA A 20 10.07 -5.69 0.10
N ALA A 21 9.40 -6.76 0.52
CA ALA A 21 10.05 -8.04 0.80
C ALA A 21 10.77 -8.61 -0.43
N ALA A 22 10.10 -8.64 -1.59
CA ALA A 22 10.68 -9.15 -2.82
C ALA A 22 11.91 -8.34 -3.27
N GLU A 23 11.87 -6.99 -3.17
CA GLU A 23 13.02 -6.12 -3.49
C GLU A 23 14.19 -6.32 -2.53
N LEU A 24 13.92 -6.77 -1.31
CA LEU A 24 14.92 -7.10 -0.30
C LEU A 24 15.38 -8.57 -0.34
N GLY A 25 14.74 -9.41 -1.17
CA GLY A 25 15.07 -10.83 -1.32
C GLY A 25 14.44 -11.73 -0.26
N PHE A 26 13.36 -11.31 0.37
CA PHE A 26 12.63 -12.12 1.34
C PHE A 26 11.38 -12.76 0.73
N GLU A 27 11.12 -13.99 1.16
CA GLU A 27 9.85 -14.71 0.93
C GLU A 27 9.07 -14.80 2.23
N MET A 28 7.73 -14.78 2.13
CA MET A 28 6.83 -14.91 3.29
C MET A 28 5.71 -15.89 3.00
N GLU A 29 5.36 -16.68 4.02
CA GLU A 29 4.14 -17.49 3.99
C GLU A 29 2.91 -16.56 4.11
N ARG A 30 1.97 -16.70 3.18
CA ARG A 30 0.75 -15.90 3.15
C ARG A 30 -0.36 -16.63 3.90
N LEU A 31 -0.77 -16.08 5.03
CA LEU A 31 -1.89 -16.60 5.83
C LEU A 31 -3.19 -15.92 5.38
N PRO A 32 -4.19 -16.69 4.90
CA PRO A 32 -5.47 -16.12 4.48
C PRO A 32 -6.14 -15.35 5.62
N SER A 33 -6.78 -14.24 5.30
CA SER A 33 -7.60 -13.48 6.25
C SER A 33 -8.82 -12.86 5.58
N ALA A 34 -9.89 -12.72 6.35
CA ALA A 34 -11.13 -12.06 5.97
C ALA A 34 -11.25 -10.68 6.64
N ALA A 35 -10.16 -9.91 6.68
CA ALA A 35 -10.14 -8.60 7.31
C ALA A 35 -11.25 -7.70 6.73
N ASN A 36 -12.16 -7.29 7.61
CA ASN A 36 -13.34 -6.50 7.26
C ASN A 36 -13.61 -5.49 8.40
N PRO A 37 -13.91 -4.23 8.12
CA PRO A 37 -14.08 -3.20 9.14
C PRO A 37 -15.31 -3.39 10.04
N VAL A 38 -16.31 -4.16 9.58
CA VAL A 38 -17.56 -4.40 10.32
C VAL A 38 -17.50 -5.72 11.09
N THR A 39 -17.27 -6.83 10.39
CA THR A 39 -17.31 -8.17 10.99
C THR A 39 -16.03 -8.53 11.74
N ARG A 40 -14.94 -7.87 11.43
CA ARG A 40 -13.60 -8.04 12.03
C ARG A 40 -13.18 -9.50 12.14
N ASP A 41 -12.23 -9.92 11.34
CA ASP A 41 -11.66 -11.28 11.41
C ASP A 41 -11.03 -11.55 12.78
N GLN A 42 -11.66 -12.42 13.57
CA GLN A 42 -11.22 -12.72 14.94
C GLN A 42 -9.84 -13.39 14.97
N THR A 43 -9.45 -14.10 13.91
CA THR A 43 -8.11 -14.68 13.80
C THR A 43 -7.04 -13.58 13.75
N VAL A 44 -7.30 -12.51 13.04
CA VAL A 44 -6.41 -11.33 12.99
C VAL A 44 -6.47 -10.56 14.32
N VAL A 45 -7.67 -10.35 14.87
CA VAL A 45 -7.88 -9.56 16.09
C VAL A 45 -7.14 -10.12 17.29
N THR A 46 -7.00 -11.44 17.40
CA THR A 46 -6.27 -12.07 18.52
C THR A 46 -4.79 -11.68 18.58
N THR A 47 -4.20 -11.29 17.44
CA THR A 47 -2.79 -10.90 17.33
C THR A 47 -2.59 -9.41 17.05
N ASN A 48 -3.48 -8.82 16.27
CA ASN A 48 -3.52 -7.39 15.97
C ASN A 48 -4.89 -6.83 16.38
N PRO A 49 -5.01 -6.11 17.49
CA PRO A 49 -6.29 -5.63 18.00
C PRO A 49 -7.00 -4.67 17.05
N LEU A 50 -6.29 -4.10 16.05
CA LEU A 50 -6.91 -3.30 15.00
C LEU A 50 -7.69 -4.14 13.99
N GLY A 51 -7.47 -5.47 13.93
CA GLY A 51 -8.10 -6.37 12.98
C GLY A 51 -7.77 -6.06 11.52
N LYS A 52 -6.57 -5.52 11.28
CA LYS A 52 -6.11 -5.07 9.96
C LYS A 52 -4.98 -5.94 9.41
N VAL A 53 -4.89 -5.98 8.09
CA VAL A 53 -3.76 -6.56 7.36
C VAL A 53 -2.99 -5.44 6.65
N PRO A 54 -1.64 -5.58 6.50
CA PRO A 54 -0.81 -6.70 6.91
C PRO A 54 -0.55 -6.77 8.42
N THR A 55 -0.36 -7.98 8.92
CA THR A 55 0.20 -8.28 10.23
C THR A 55 1.27 -9.36 10.02
N LEU A 56 2.51 -9.08 10.38
CA LEU A 56 3.66 -9.95 10.17
C LEU A 56 4.00 -10.70 11.45
N PHE A 57 4.33 -12.00 11.31
CA PHE A 57 4.97 -12.83 12.33
C PHE A 57 6.43 -13.04 11.93
N THR A 58 7.36 -12.67 12.78
CA THR A 58 8.78 -12.84 12.55
C THR A 58 9.26 -14.21 13.03
N ASP A 59 10.45 -14.63 12.59
CA ASP A 59 11.04 -15.92 12.98
C ASP A 59 11.28 -16.03 14.50
N ASP A 60 11.55 -14.93 15.17
CA ASP A 60 11.77 -14.82 16.61
C ASP A 60 10.49 -14.58 17.43
N GLY A 61 9.33 -14.62 16.78
CA GLY A 61 8.01 -14.58 17.41
C GLY A 61 7.44 -13.20 17.68
N MET A 62 8.04 -12.11 17.13
CA MET A 62 7.40 -10.79 17.20
C MET A 62 6.19 -10.74 16.28
N VAL A 63 5.21 -9.88 16.65
CA VAL A 63 4.07 -9.53 15.81
C VAL A 63 4.18 -8.06 15.46
N LEU A 64 4.30 -7.76 14.17
CA LEU A 64 4.49 -6.40 13.68
C LEU A 64 3.31 -5.94 12.82
N TYR A 65 2.90 -4.70 12.99
CA TYR A 65 1.92 -3.94 12.22
C TYR A 65 2.14 -2.43 12.49
N ASP A 66 1.80 -1.47 11.58
CA ASP A 66 1.22 -1.70 10.27
C ASP A 66 2.29 -1.91 9.17
N SER A 67 1.91 -1.72 7.91
CA SER A 67 2.82 -1.89 6.76
C SER A 67 4.07 -1.00 6.83
N ARG A 68 4.02 0.15 7.48
CA ARG A 68 5.17 1.05 7.67
C ARG A 68 6.22 0.42 8.55
N VAL A 69 5.79 -0.08 9.72
CA VAL A 69 6.66 -0.78 10.66
C VAL A 69 7.26 -2.04 10.02
N ILE A 70 6.42 -2.81 9.31
CA ILE A 70 6.87 -4.04 8.65
C ILE A 70 7.93 -3.75 7.59
N CYS A 71 7.72 -2.76 6.71
CA CYS A 71 8.68 -2.42 5.67
C CYS A 71 10.02 -1.91 6.25
N GLU A 72 9.98 -1.10 7.32
CA GLU A 72 11.20 -0.63 7.98
C GLU A 72 11.93 -1.77 8.70
N TYR A 73 11.21 -2.70 9.33
CA TYR A 73 11.78 -3.91 9.90
C TYR A 73 12.49 -4.78 8.84
N LEU A 74 11.84 -4.99 7.69
CA LEU A 74 12.43 -5.77 6.60
C LEU A 74 13.70 -5.12 6.04
N ASP A 75 13.70 -3.79 5.89
CA ASP A 75 14.90 -3.05 5.45
C ASP A 75 16.03 -3.20 6.48
N ALA A 76 15.74 -3.05 7.77
CA ALA A 76 16.71 -3.24 8.84
C ALA A 76 17.27 -4.69 8.83
N LEU A 77 16.42 -5.69 8.64
CA LEU A 77 16.80 -7.10 8.55
C LEU A 77 17.70 -7.39 7.33
N ALA A 78 17.52 -6.65 6.24
CA ALA A 78 18.36 -6.71 5.03
C ALA A 78 19.69 -5.96 5.15
N GLY A 79 20.02 -5.43 6.32
CA GLY A 79 21.22 -4.63 6.59
C GLY A 79 20.99 -3.13 6.61
N GLY A 80 19.76 -2.69 6.36
CA GLY A 80 19.33 -1.28 6.38
C GLY A 80 19.75 -0.47 5.16
N ASN A 81 19.15 0.69 5.03
CA ASN A 81 19.48 1.73 4.02
C ASN A 81 19.28 1.32 2.55
N ARG A 82 18.50 0.29 2.29
CA ARG A 82 18.14 -0.15 0.93
C ARG A 82 16.85 0.52 0.45
N LEU A 83 15.80 0.47 1.27
CA LEU A 83 14.52 1.10 0.99
C LEU A 83 14.31 2.40 1.77
N PHE A 84 14.95 2.52 2.93
CA PHE A 84 14.89 3.69 3.79
C PHE A 84 16.28 4.31 3.89
N PRO A 85 16.52 5.55 3.37
CA PRO A 85 17.79 6.24 3.59
C PRO A 85 18.10 6.36 5.08
N ALA A 86 19.40 6.26 5.44
CA ALA A 86 19.83 6.22 6.85
C ALA A 86 19.42 7.47 7.63
N ALA A 87 19.63 8.65 7.03
CA ALA A 87 19.40 9.94 7.66
C ALA A 87 19.30 11.07 6.62
N GLY A 88 19.14 12.28 7.11
CA GLY A 88 19.16 13.49 6.28
C GLY A 88 17.84 13.78 5.56
N THR A 89 17.89 14.77 4.67
CA THR A 89 16.71 15.25 3.94
C THR A 89 16.08 14.16 3.09
N GLU A 90 16.89 13.34 2.45
CA GLU A 90 16.41 12.25 1.60
C GLU A 90 15.49 11.27 2.36
N ARG A 91 15.84 10.92 3.61
CA ARG A 91 14.98 10.05 4.42
C ARG A 91 13.61 10.69 4.64
N TRP A 92 13.57 11.97 4.96
CA TRP A 92 12.29 12.65 5.20
C TRP A 92 11.45 12.79 3.94
N GLU A 93 12.10 12.99 2.79
CA GLU A 93 11.41 12.99 1.49
C GLU A 93 10.76 11.63 1.21
N ARG A 94 11.51 10.51 1.35
CA ARG A 94 10.96 9.15 1.13
C ARG A 94 9.83 8.83 2.09
N LEU A 95 9.95 9.19 3.36
CA LEU A 95 8.89 9.02 4.35
C LEU A 95 7.67 9.90 4.06
N THR A 96 7.86 11.09 3.52
CA THR A 96 6.76 11.98 3.09
C THR A 96 6.05 11.41 1.87
N GLU A 97 6.77 10.89 0.90
CA GLU A 97 6.20 10.18 -0.26
C GLU A 97 5.37 8.97 0.19
N GLN A 98 5.91 8.15 1.10
CA GLN A 98 5.18 7.03 1.72
C GLN A 98 3.91 7.52 2.42
N SER A 99 4.03 8.58 3.23
CA SER A 99 2.89 9.13 3.98
C SER A 99 1.79 9.66 3.06
N LEU A 100 2.14 10.32 1.96
CA LEU A 100 1.18 10.79 0.98
C LEU A 100 0.46 9.62 0.29
N ALA A 101 1.20 8.60 -0.14
CA ALA A 101 0.64 7.41 -0.78
C ALA A 101 -0.28 6.62 0.16
N ASP A 102 0.15 6.43 1.42
CA ASP A 102 -0.66 5.76 2.45
C ASP A 102 -1.93 6.55 2.77
N GLY A 103 -1.84 7.88 2.89
CA GLY A 103 -3.01 8.75 3.13
C GLY A 103 -3.99 8.76 1.95
N MET A 104 -3.48 8.70 0.71
CA MET A 104 -4.30 8.52 -0.49
C MET A 104 -5.02 7.16 -0.47
N LEU A 105 -4.34 6.09 -0.06
CA LEU A 105 -4.94 4.77 0.10
C LEU A 105 -5.98 4.73 1.22
N ASP A 106 -5.74 5.41 2.34
CA ASP A 106 -6.74 5.51 3.42
C ASP A 106 -8.02 6.18 2.90
N ALA A 107 -7.90 7.26 2.13
CA ALA A 107 -9.05 7.93 1.51
C ALA A 107 -9.77 7.01 0.51
N ALA A 108 -9.03 6.32 -0.37
CA ALA A 108 -9.59 5.39 -1.34
C ALA A 108 -10.30 4.20 -0.67
N LEU A 109 -9.76 3.66 0.43
CA LEU A 109 -10.41 2.62 1.21
C LEU A 109 -11.72 3.10 1.86
N LEU A 110 -11.75 4.33 2.39
CA LEU A 110 -12.98 4.91 2.94
C LEU A 110 -14.04 5.10 1.85
N MET A 111 -13.65 5.53 0.63
CA MET A 111 -14.55 5.56 -0.52
C MET A 111 -15.12 4.18 -0.83
N ARG A 112 -14.24 3.18 -0.88
CA ARG A 112 -14.66 1.78 -1.17
C ARG A 112 -15.63 1.26 -0.11
N TYR A 113 -15.38 1.51 1.17
CA TYR A 113 -16.25 1.06 2.25
C TYR A 113 -17.60 1.79 2.24
N GLU A 114 -17.63 3.07 1.91
CA GLU A 114 -18.87 3.83 1.73
C GLU A 114 -19.74 3.24 0.62
N GLN A 115 -19.12 2.77 -0.47
CA GLN A 115 -19.82 2.19 -1.62
C GLN A 115 -20.31 0.76 -1.40
N VAL A 116 -19.55 -0.09 -0.69
CA VAL A 116 -19.79 -1.55 -0.68
C VAL A 116 -20.15 -2.13 0.69
N ILE A 117 -19.85 -1.43 1.76
CA ILE A 117 -20.09 -1.93 3.13
C ILE A 117 -21.26 -1.19 3.78
N ARG A 118 -21.36 0.11 3.56
CA ARG A 118 -22.47 0.90 4.08
C ARG A 118 -23.75 0.59 3.28
N PRO A 119 -24.92 0.41 3.93
CA PRO A 119 -26.20 0.30 3.24
C PRO A 119 -26.45 1.53 2.35
N GLY A 120 -27.00 1.31 1.15
CA GLY A 120 -27.15 2.37 0.14
C GLY A 120 -27.94 3.59 0.63
N GLU A 121 -28.95 3.37 1.47
CA GLU A 121 -29.73 4.44 2.11
C GLU A 121 -28.94 5.27 3.12
N MET A 122 -27.78 4.78 3.56
CA MET A 122 -26.88 5.49 4.46
C MET A 122 -25.67 6.11 3.74
N PHE A 123 -25.61 6.02 2.40
CA PHE A 123 -24.55 6.62 1.61
C PHE A 123 -24.55 8.14 1.80
N PHE A 124 -23.36 8.70 2.13
CA PHE A 124 -23.20 10.14 2.35
C PHE A 124 -22.28 10.76 1.30
N GLU A 125 -22.89 11.25 0.23
CA GLU A 125 -22.19 11.82 -0.92
C GLU A 125 -21.15 12.89 -0.56
N PRO A 126 -21.38 13.85 0.36
CA PRO A 126 -20.36 14.83 0.71
C PRO A 126 -19.10 14.19 1.34
N TRP A 127 -19.25 13.10 2.08
CA TRP A 127 -18.10 12.35 2.60
C TRP A 127 -17.30 11.69 1.47
N GLN A 128 -18.01 11.00 0.56
CA GLN A 128 -17.41 10.36 -0.61
C GLN A 128 -16.61 11.37 -1.43
N ARG A 129 -17.20 12.53 -1.72
CA ARG A 129 -16.55 13.62 -2.45
C ARG A 129 -15.30 14.13 -1.73
N GLY A 130 -15.38 14.35 -0.40
CA GLY A 130 -14.23 14.80 0.37
C GLY A 130 -13.06 13.80 0.39
N GLN A 131 -13.34 12.48 0.35
CA GLN A 131 -12.29 11.48 0.19
C GLN A 131 -11.72 11.50 -1.24
N LEU A 132 -12.55 11.62 -2.26
CA LEU A 132 -12.11 11.73 -3.65
C LEU A 132 -11.22 12.98 -3.87
N GLU A 133 -11.54 14.10 -3.27
CA GLU A 133 -10.72 15.33 -3.34
C GLU A 133 -9.31 15.09 -2.76
N LYS A 134 -9.18 14.28 -1.69
CA LYS A 134 -7.85 13.89 -1.17
C LYS A 134 -7.08 13.05 -2.17
N VAL A 135 -7.74 12.09 -2.82
CA VAL A 135 -7.11 11.27 -3.87
C VAL A 135 -6.65 12.16 -5.01
N THR A 136 -7.51 13.03 -5.52
CA THR A 136 -7.21 13.91 -6.67
C THR A 136 -6.05 14.84 -6.35
N SER A 137 -6.07 15.53 -5.22
CA SER A 137 -4.99 16.44 -4.84
C SER A 137 -3.66 15.72 -4.57
N SER A 138 -3.73 14.46 -4.11
CA SER A 138 -2.53 13.62 -3.98
C SER A 138 -1.96 13.25 -5.35
N LEU A 139 -2.80 12.89 -6.31
CA LEU A 139 -2.38 12.59 -7.68
C LEU A 139 -1.73 13.81 -8.36
N ASP A 140 -2.30 15.01 -8.20
CA ASP A 140 -1.71 16.26 -8.71
C ASP A 140 -0.32 16.50 -8.12
N ARG A 141 -0.14 16.22 -6.82
CA ARG A 141 1.16 16.32 -6.16
C ARG A 141 2.15 15.28 -6.67
N LEU A 142 1.71 14.04 -6.86
CA LEU A 142 2.54 12.96 -7.39
C LEU A 142 2.95 13.21 -8.84
N GLU A 143 2.06 13.77 -9.68
CA GLU A 143 2.41 14.19 -11.05
C GLU A 143 3.54 15.23 -11.04
N ALA A 144 3.47 16.21 -10.15
CA ALA A 144 4.52 17.22 -10.01
C ALA A 144 5.86 16.64 -9.53
N TRP A 145 5.84 15.57 -8.73
CA TRP A 145 7.03 14.89 -8.23
C TRP A 145 7.59 13.82 -9.18
N ALA A 146 6.76 13.28 -10.07
CA ALA A 146 7.11 12.15 -10.93
C ALA A 146 8.40 12.32 -11.75
N PRO A 147 8.76 13.53 -12.26
CA PRO A 147 10.06 13.70 -12.92
C PRO A 147 11.28 13.36 -12.06
N GLY A 148 11.15 13.49 -10.74
CA GLY A 148 12.21 13.19 -9.78
C GLY A 148 12.27 11.72 -9.32
N PHE A 149 11.31 10.88 -9.70
CA PHE A 149 11.31 9.48 -9.24
C PHE A 149 12.39 8.64 -9.93
N GLY A 150 12.64 8.86 -11.23
CA GLY A 150 13.66 8.14 -11.98
C GLY A 150 13.49 6.61 -11.88
N GLU A 151 14.60 5.92 -11.67
CA GLU A 151 14.68 4.47 -11.49
C GLU A 151 14.79 4.05 -10.00
N ARG A 152 14.50 4.98 -9.08
CA ARG A 152 14.59 4.69 -7.65
C ARG A 152 13.66 3.55 -7.24
N VAL A 153 14.17 2.70 -6.33
CA VAL A 153 13.39 1.68 -5.65
C VAL A 153 13.58 1.87 -4.16
N ASP A 154 12.65 2.57 -3.57
CA ASP A 154 12.64 2.90 -2.15
C ASP A 154 11.20 2.86 -1.62
N ILE A 155 11.04 3.09 -0.31
CA ILE A 155 9.72 2.99 0.33
C ILE A 155 8.72 4.00 -0.24
N GLY A 156 9.19 5.17 -0.69
CA GLY A 156 8.33 6.18 -1.32
C GLY A 156 7.76 5.66 -2.64
N THR A 157 8.63 5.24 -3.57
CA THR A 157 8.24 4.77 -4.90
C THR A 157 7.44 3.46 -4.84
N ILE A 158 7.76 2.52 -3.94
CA ILE A 158 6.98 1.30 -3.71
C ILE A 158 5.56 1.66 -3.22
N SER A 159 5.45 2.57 -2.25
CA SER A 159 4.14 2.97 -1.71
C SER A 159 3.27 3.64 -2.76
N ILE A 160 3.86 4.54 -3.56
CA ILE A 160 3.17 5.22 -4.67
C ILE A 160 2.69 4.20 -5.70
N ALA A 161 3.54 3.28 -6.15
CA ALA A 161 3.18 2.27 -7.14
C ALA A 161 2.02 1.37 -6.64
N CYS A 162 2.06 0.94 -5.38
CA CYS A 162 0.98 0.14 -4.80
C CYS A 162 -0.34 0.93 -4.68
N ALA A 163 -0.26 2.23 -4.41
CA ALA A 163 -1.44 3.10 -4.36
C ALA A 163 -2.07 3.28 -5.74
N LEU A 164 -1.27 3.55 -6.78
CA LEU A 164 -1.76 3.67 -8.15
C LEU A 164 -2.39 2.37 -8.66
N ALA A 165 -1.77 1.22 -8.37
CA ALA A 165 -2.33 -0.08 -8.68
C ALA A 165 -3.68 -0.34 -8.00
N TYR A 166 -3.86 0.14 -6.78
CA TYR A 166 -5.14 0.03 -6.08
C TYR A 166 -6.23 0.90 -6.73
N LEU A 167 -5.88 2.09 -7.23
CA LEU A 167 -6.80 2.93 -7.98
C LEU A 167 -7.22 2.25 -9.30
N ASP A 168 -6.29 1.62 -10.03
CA ASP A 168 -6.63 0.81 -11.21
C ASP A 168 -7.60 -0.32 -10.87
N LEU A 169 -7.41 -0.98 -9.73
CA LEU A 169 -8.26 -2.10 -9.31
C LEU A 169 -9.68 -1.65 -8.90
N ARG A 170 -9.82 -0.53 -8.20
CA ARG A 170 -11.05 -0.15 -7.51
C ARG A 170 -11.77 1.06 -8.06
N PHE A 171 -11.04 1.93 -8.76
CA PHE A 171 -11.52 3.22 -9.25
C PHE A 171 -11.00 3.52 -10.67
N PRO A 172 -11.09 2.56 -11.62
CA PRO A 172 -10.61 2.79 -12.99
C PRO A 172 -11.32 3.97 -13.67
N GLU A 173 -12.56 4.25 -13.27
CA GLU A 173 -13.38 5.35 -13.77
C GLU A 173 -12.83 6.73 -13.38
N GLU A 174 -12.08 6.85 -12.29
CA GLU A 174 -11.50 8.11 -11.85
C GLU A 174 -10.35 8.58 -12.76
N GLY A 175 -9.85 7.69 -13.62
CA GLY A 175 -8.95 8.01 -14.72
C GLY A 175 -7.65 8.69 -14.27
N TRP A 176 -7.02 8.21 -13.19
CA TRP A 176 -5.78 8.78 -12.67
C TRP A 176 -4.66 8.83 -13.72
N ARG A 177 -4.70 7.97 -14.74
CA ARG A 177 -3.70 7.88 -15.83
C ARG A 177 -3.68 9.12 -16.74
N ARG A 178 -4.60 10.08 -16.55
CA ARG A 178 -4.52 11.42 -17.17
C ARG A 178 -3.29 12.22 -16.69
N HIS A 179 -2.69 11.85 -15.57
CA HIS A 179 -1.42 12.35 -15.07
C HIS A 179 -0.29 11.67 -15.84
N ALA A 180 0.06 12.23 -16.99
CA ALA A 180 0.86 11.56 -18.02
C ALA A 180 2.28 11.18 -17.56
N THR A 181 2.94 12.06 -16.78
CA THR A 181 4.29 11.80 -16.27
C THR A 181 4.30 10.68 -15.25
N LEU A 182 3.33 10.72 -14.33
CA LEU A 182 3.13 9.70 -13.31
C LEU A 182 2.76 8.35 -13.95
N ALA A 183 1.89 8.35 -14.96
CA ALA A 183 1.49 7.13 -15.67
C ALA A 183 2.69 6.51 -16.40
N ALA A 184 3.49 7.31 -17.11
CA ALA A 184 4.68 6.81 -17.80
C ALA A 184 5.73 6.24 -16.83
N TRP A 185 5.88 6.84 -15.65
CA TRP A 185 6.75 6.30 -14.61
C TRP A 185 6.18 4.97 -14.07
N TYR A 186 4.88 4.92 -13.77
CA TYR A 186 4.24 3.73 -13.24
C TYR A 186 4.33 2.54 -14.20
N GLU A 187 4.17 2.72 -15.51
CA GLU A 187 4.34 1.65 -16.51
C GLU A 187 5.72 0.98 -16.39
N ARG A 188 6.79 1.78 -16.24
CA ARG A 188 8.13 1.22 -16.05
C ARG A 188 8.29 0.53 -14.70
N PHE A 189 7.78 1.15 -13.62
CA PHE A 189 7.89 0.60 -12.28
C PHE A 189 7.08 -0.69 -12.11
N SER A 190 5.88 -0.76 -12.68
CA SER A 190 5.00 -1.93 -12.60
C SER A 190 5.52 -3.15 -13.39
N ALA A 191 6.44 -2.95 -14.33
CA ALA A 191 7.13 -4.03 -15.03
C ALA A 191 8.14 -4.80 -14.18
N ARG A 192 8.45 -4.33 -12.97
CA ARG A 192 9.36 -5.02 -12.04
C ARG A 192 8.77 -6.35 -11.59
N GLU A 193 9.61 -7.35 -11.43
CA GLU A 193 9.20 -8.69 -10.99
C GLU A 193 8.45 -8.65 -9.63
N SER A 194 8.90 -7.83 -8.70
CA SER A 194 8.27 -7.63 -7.39
C SER A 194 6.82 -7.15 -7.50
N MET A 195 6.54 -6.26 -8.44
CA MET A 195 5.19 -5.75 -8.71
C MET A 195 4.32 -6.81 -9.39
N GLN A 196 4.85 -7.56 -10.35
CA GLN A 196 4.13 -8.62 -11.07
C GLN A 196 3.78 -9.80 -10.17
N ARG A 197 4.73 -10.28 -9.34
CA ARG A 197 4.51 -11.37 -8.38
C ARG A 197 3.51 -11.03 -7.26
N SER A 198 3.25 -9.75 -7.04
CA SER A 198 2.31 -9.23 -6.04
C SER A 198 1.04 -8.65 -6.65
N GLU A 199 0.77 -8.91 -7.92
CA GLU A 199 -0.36 -8.34 -8.64
C GLU A 199 -1.70 -8.65 -7.96
N HIS A 200 -2.60 -7.67 -7.98
CA HIS A 200 -3.96 -7.88 -7.52
C HIS A 200 -4.69 -8.85 -8.45
N PRO A 201 -5.57 -9.72 -7.92
CA PRO A 201 -6.38 -10.55 -8.78
C PRO A 201 -7.26 -9.67 -9.68
N LEU A 202 -7.45 -10.11 -10.91
CA LEU A 202 -8.37 -9.42 -11.81
C LEU A 202 -9.76 -9.34 -11.16
N PRO A 203 -10.53 -8.26 -11.38
CA PRO A 203 -11.92 -8.20 -10.96
C PRO A 203 -12.70 -9.37 -11.55
N ALA A 204 -13.44 -10.06 -10.70
CA ALA A 204 -14.34 -11.14 -11.12
C ALA A 204 -15.56 -10.57 -11.84
#